data_5bdbef7b48abc79bc8f6d5a27db19054
#
_entry.id   5bdbef7b48abc79bc8f6d5a27db19054
#
_cell.length_a   1.000
_cell.length_b   1.000
_cell.length_c   1.000
_cell.angle_alpha   90.00
_cell.angle_beta   90.00
_cell.angle_gamma   90.00
#
_symmetry.space_group_name_H-M   'P 1'
#
loop_
_entity.id
_entity.type
_entity.pdbx_description
1 polymer ?
#
loop_
_entity_poly.entity_id
_entity_poly.type
_entity_poly.pdbx_seq_one_letter_code
_entity_poly.pdbx_strand_id
1 'polypeptide(L)'
;PAQAILAAKAGAKYVSPFVGRVDDNSFDGIDLVDQISDIYTIQNIRKTEILAASVRDVKTVSDAFGAGAHVVTMPPSIFEKMYNHVLTDRGLYQFDLDWAKVKR
;
A
#
# COMPACT_ATOMS: atom_id res chain seq x y z
N PRO A 1 -0.87 -1.59 17.12
CA PRO A 1 -0.04 -2.79 16.87
C PRO A 1 -0.44 -4.00 17.70
N ALA A 2 -0.85 -3.81 18.96
CA ALA A 2 -1.23 -4.94 19.82
C ALA A 2 -2.40 -5.75 19.24
N GLN A 3 -3.40 -5.08 18.68
CA GLN A 3 -4.54 -5.75 18.05
C GLN A 3 -4.09 -6.54 16.82
N ALA A 4 -3.11 -6.03 16.07
CA ALA A 4 -2.56 -6.74 14.91
C ALA A 4 -1.85 -8.03 15.32
N ILE A 5 -1.15 -8.03 16.44
CA ILE A 5 -0.51 -9.23 17.00
C ILE A 5 -1.58 -10.27 17.36
N LEU A 6 -2.64 -9.85 18.06
CA LEU A 6 -3.73 -10.75 18.44
C LEU A 6 -4.42 -11.34 17.21
N ALA A 7 -4.68 -10.51 16.18
CA ALA A 7 -5.29 -10.98 14.95
C ALA A 7 -4.42 -12.05 14.27
N ALA A 8 -3.13 -11.84 14.17
CA ALA A 8 -2.20 -12.79 13.56
C ALA A 8 -2.13 -14.09 14.35
N LYS A 9 -2.05 -14.01 15.67
CA LYS A 9 -2.01 -15.21 16.53
C LYS A 9 -3.33 -15.99 16.48
N ALA A 10 -4.45 -15.31 16.19
CA ALA A 10 -5.75 -15.96 15.99
C ALA A 10 -5.93 -16.55 14.59
N GLY A 11 -4.98 -16.36 13.68
CA GLY A 11 -5.00 -16.95 12.34
C GLY A 11 -5.68 -16.08 11.28
N ALA A 12 -5.83 -14.78 11.50
CA ALA A 12 -6.41 -13.87 10.50
C ALA A 12 -5.56 -13.86 9.22
N LYS A 13 -6.20 -13.83 8.06
CA LYS A 13 -5.51 -13.71 6.78
C LYS A 13 -5.04 -12.29 6.52
N TYR A 14 -5.83 -11.31 6.92
CA TYR A 14 -5.51 -9.88 6.76
C TYR A 14 -5.68 -9.13 8.06
N VAL A 15 -4.86 -8.12 8.27
CA VAL A 15 -5.06 -7.07 9.25
C VAL A 15 -5.15 -5.76 8.47
N SER A 16 -6.14 -4.92 8.78
CA SER A 16 -6.48 -3.74 7.98
C SER A 16 -6.40 -2.45 8.80
N PRO A 17 -5.21 -1.85 8.93
CA PRO A 17 -5.10 -0.51 9.53
C PRO A 17 -5.74 0.53 8.61
N PHE A 18 -6.61 1.39 9.18
CA PHE A 18 -7.25 2.48 8.44
C PHE A 18 -6.35 3.71 8.48
N VAL A 19 -5.41 3.79 7.55
CA VAL A 19 -4.35 4.81 7.52
C VAL A 19 -4.93 6.23 7.53
N GLY A 20 -5.86 6.54 6.62
CA GLY A 20 -6.47 7.88 6.56
C GLY A 20 -7.24 8.24 7.82
N ARG A 21 -7.95 7.28 8.42
CA ARG A 21 -8.70 7.51 9.66
C ARG A 21 -7.77 7.73 10.85
N VAL A 22 -6.66 7.01 10.90
CA VAL A 22 -5.64 7.19 11.93
C VAL A 22 -5.03 8.59 11.82
N ASP A 23 -4.71 9.03 10.58
CA ASP A 23 -4.20 10.37 10.34
C ASP A 23 -5.21 11.45 10.76
N ASP A 24 -6.50 11.27 10.48
CA ASP A 24 -7.57 12.20 10.87
C ASP A 24 -7.65 12.40 12.40
N ASN A 25 -7.22 11.42 13.16
CA ASN A 25 -7.20 11.47 14.62
C ASN A 25 -5.83 11.87 15.18
N SER A 26 -5.02 12.54 14.40
CA SER A 26 -3.69 13.04 14.77
C SER A 26 -2.67 11.94 15.11
N PHE A 27 -2.88 10.71 14.62
CA PHE A 27 -1.90 9.63 14.67
C PHE A 27 -1.30 9.44 13.28
N ASP A 28 -0.08 8.91 13.22
CA ASP A 28 0.60 8.62 11.96
C ASP A 28 0.20 7.20 11.47
N GLY A 29 -0.64 7.15 10.44
CA GLY A 29 -1.11 5.89 9.88
C GLY A 29 -0.02 5.07 9.20
N ILE A 30 0.93 5.71 8.56
CA ILE A 30 2.06 5.03 7.92
C ILE A 30 3.00 4.45 8.99
N ASP A 31 3.24 5.19 10.07
CA ASP A 31 4.02 4.68 11.20
C ASP A 31 3.37 3.44 11.81
N LEU A 32 2.04 3.41 11.90
CA LEU A 32 1.31 2.23 12.36
C LEU A 32 1.57 1.02 11.45
N VAL A 33 1.53 1.20 10.14
CA VAL A 33 1.84 0.12 9.17
C VAL A 33 3.27 -0.36 9.38
N ASP A 34 4.22 0.57 9.51
CA ASP A 34 5.63 0.25 9.71
C ASP A 34 5.85 -0.57 10.99
N GLN A 35 5.22 -0.17 12.09
CA GLN A 35 5.30 -0.88 13.37
C GLN A 35 4.74 -2.30 13.25
N ILE A 36 3.58 -2.48 12.60
CA ILE A 36 2.98 -3.80 12.39
C ILE A 36 3.92 -4.66 11.54
N SER A 37 4.47 -4.11 10.47
CA SER A 37 5.40 -4.81 9.58
C SER A 37 6.64 -5.28 10.33
N ASP A 38 7.23 -4.43 11.16
CA ASP A 38 8.40 -4.76 11.96
C ASP A 38 8.11 -5.91 12.93
N ILE A 39 6.98 -5.83 13.63
CA ILE A 39 6.56 -6.87 14.57
C ILE A 39 6.35 -8.19 13.85
N TYR A 40 5.67 -8.18 12.71
CA TYR A 40 5.42 -9.40 11.92
C TYR A 40 6.72 -10.00 11.41
N THR A 41 7.68 -9.18 11.03
CA THR A 41 9.00 -9.64 10.59
C THR A 41 9.76 -10.31 11.76
N ILE A 42 9.80 -9.65 12.92
CA ILE A 42 10.50 -10.16 14.11
C ILE A 42 9.85 -11.47 14.58
N GLN A 43 8.53 -11.56 14.59
CA GLN A 43 7.79 -12.73 15.02
C GLN A 43 7.65 -13.81 13.93
N ASN A 44 8.22 -13.57 12.76
CA ASN A 44 8.14 -14.48 11.61
C ASN A 44 6.70 -14.82 11.23
N ILE A 45 5.80 -13.83 11.32
CA ILE A 45 4.39 -13.96 10.93
C ILE A 45 4.30 -13.70 9.43
N ARG A 46 3.97 -14.73 8.65
CA ARG A 46 3.90 -14.66 7.18
C ARG A 46 2.54 -14.94 6.61
N LYS A 47 1.62 -15.53 7.39
CA LYS A 47 0.29 -15.91 6.94
C LYS A 47 -0.72 -14.79 7.04
N THR A 48 -0.44 -13.75 7.81
CA THR A 48 -1.29 -12.57 7.93
C THR A 48 -0.67 -11.44 7.13
N GLU A 49 -1.43 -10.89 6.18
CA GLU A 49 -0.98 -9.78 5.35
C GLU A 49 -1.52 -8.46 5.88
N ILE A 50 -0.75 -7.39 5.70
CA ILE A 50 -1.11 -6.04 6.09
C ILE A 50 -1.81 -5.37 4.92
N LEU A 51 -3.09 -5.01 5.10
CA LEU A 51 -3.89 -4.31 4.10
C LEU A 51 -4.14 -2.89 4.58
N ALA A 52 -3.42 -1.92 4.01
CA ALA A 52 -3.61 -0.51 4.34
C ALA A 52 -4.89 0.00 3.69
N ALA A 53 -5.82 0.46 4.51
CA ALA A 53 -7.15 0.92 4.07
C ALA A 53 -7.32 2.42 4.31
N SER A 54 -8.36 3.00 3.71
CA SER A 54 -8.68 4.44 3.81
C SER A 54 -7.55 5.34 3.30
N VAL A 55 -6.78 4.88 2.33
CA VAL A 55 -5.72 5.68 1.71
C VAL A 55 -6.37 6.71 0.77
N ARG A 56 -5.93 7.98 0.88
CA ARG A 56 -6.62 9.11 0.23
C ARG A 56 -5.79 9.87 -0.79
N ASP A 57 -4.49 9.57 -0.93
CA ASP A 57 -3.65 10.22 -1.91
C ASP A 57 -2.56 9.28 -2.43
N VAL A 58 -1.96 9.68 -3.56
CA VAL A 58 -0.96 8.85 -4.26
C VAL A 58 0.30 8.67 -3.41
N LYS A 59 0.74 9.72 -2.72
CA LYS A 59 1.93 9.64 -1.87
C LYS A 59 1.74 8.60 -0.77
N THR A 60 0.56 8.58 -0.13
CA THR A 60 0.25 7.64 0.95
C THR A 60 0.24 6.20 0.44
N VAL A 61 -0.19 5.95 -0.82
CA VAL A 61 -0.11 4.61 -1.42
C VAL A 61 1.34 4.13 -1.46
N SER A 62 2.24 4.95 -1.98
CA SER A 62 3.67 4.62 -2.04
C SER A 62 4.27 4.43 -0.65
N ASP A 63 3.96 5.33 0.28
CA ASP A 63 4.46 5.28 1.66
C ASP A 63 3.97 4.01 2.37
N ALA A 64 2.73 3.58 2.14
CA ALA A 64 2.17 2.36 2.73
C ALA A 64 2.94 1.12 2.27
N PHE A 65 3.19 0.98 0.98
CA PHE A 65 4.00 -0.13 0.47
C PHE A 65 5.43 -0.06 0.99
N GLY A 66 6.01 1.15 1.05
CA GLY A 66 7.36 1.34 1.60
C GLY A 66 7.46 0.99 3.08
N ALA A 67 6.38 1.15 3.83
CA ALA A 67 6.31 0.79 5.25
C ALA A 67 6.06 -0.70 5.48
N GLY A 68 5.73 -1.47 4.44
CA GLY A 68 5.57 -2.91 4.54
C GLY A 68 4.16 -3.44 4.33
N ALA A 69 3.22 -2.62 3.85
CA ALA A 69 1.89 -3.10 3.49
C ALA A 69 1.99 -4.08 2.32
N HIS A 70 1.23 -5.15 2.38
CA HIS A 70 1.15 -6.14 1.29
C HIS A 70 0.08 -5.76 0.28
N VAL A 71 -1.00 -5.13 0.75
CA VAL A 71 -2.14 -4.71 -0.06
C VAL A 71 -2.53 -3.31 0.36
N VAL A 72 -2.94 -2.49 -0.60
CA VAL A 72 -3.48 -1.14 -0.33
C VAL A 72 -4.82 -1.02 -1.02
N THR A 73 -5.85 -0.58 -0.29
CA THR A 73 -7.14 -0.25 -0.87
C THR A 73 -7.26 1.26 -1.04
N MET A 74 -7.82 1.69 -2.15
CA MET A 74 -7.95 3.11 -2.47
C MET A 74 -9.19 3.37 -3.30
N PRO A 75 -9.76 4.60 -3.24
CA PRO A 75 -10.83 4.98 -4.16
C PRO A 75 -10.34 4.94 -5.63
N PRO A 76 -11.23 4.65 -6.60
CA PRO A 76 -10.84 4.64 -8.01
C PRO A 76 -10.18 5.93 -8.48
N SER A 77 -10.56 7.09 -7.92
CA SER A 77 -9.95 8.38 -8.27
C SER A 77 -8.45 8.43 -7.95
N ILE A 78 -8.02 7.79 -6.87
CA ILE A 78 -6.61 7.73 -6.49
C ILE A 78 -5.85 6.81 -7.45
N PHE A 79 -6.42 5.67 -7.78
CA PHE A 79 -5.86 4.74 -8.74
C PHE A 79 -5.66 5.41 -10.11
N GLU A 80 -6.66 6.17 -10.57
CA GLU A 80 -6.58 6.90 -11.84
C GLU A 80 -5.46 7.94 -11.82
N LYS A 81 -5.29 8.67 -10.70
CA LYS A 81 -4.20 9.64 -10.56
C LYS A 81 -2.83 8.99 -10.65
N MET A 82 -2.68 7.81 -10.07
CA MET A 82 -1.43 7.04 -10.18
C MET A 82 -1.14 6.64 -11.62
N TYR A 83 -2.18 6.15 -12.31
CA TYR A 83 -2.07 5.67 -13.69
C TYR A 83 -1.79 6.81 -14.67
N ASN A 84 -2.44 7.97 -14.46
CA ASN A 84 -2.35 9.13 -15.35
C ASN A 84 -1.26 10.13 -14.94
N HIS A 85 -0.31 9.74 -14.11
CA HIS A 85 0.81 10.60 -13.75
C HIS A 85 1.63 10.93 -15.02
N VAL A 86 2.07 12.19 -15.15
CA VAL A 86 2.75 12.68 -16.36
C VAL A 86 3.94 11.81 -16.76
N LEU A 87 4.78 11.40 -15.80
CA LEU A 87 5.94 10.56 -16.08
C LEU A 87 5.53 9.15 -16.52
N THR A 88 4.46 8.61 -15.95
CA THR A 88 3.91 7.31 -16.34
C THR A 88 3.36 7.37 -17.75
N ASP A 89 2.60 8.41 -18.10
CA ASP A 89 2.05 8.61 -19.44
C ASP A 89 3.16 8.69 -20.48
N ARG A 90 4.22 9.45 -20.20
CA ARG A 90 5.37 9.53 -21.07
C ARG A 90 6.09 8.20 -21.26
N GLY A 91 6.24 7.45 -20.17
CA GLY A 91 6.85 6.12 -20.21
C GLY A 91 6.05 5.14 -21.04
N LEU A 92 4.73 5.11 -20.88
CA LEU A 92 3.83 4.26 -21.67
C LEU A 92 3.87 4.65 -23.15
N TYR A 93 3.84 5.93 -23.44
CA TYR A 93 3.94 6.43 -24.82
C TYR A 93 5.25 5.97 -25.47
N GLN A 94 6.38 6.12 -24.81
CA GLN A 94 7.68 5.68 -25.31
C GLN A 94 7.73 4.17 -25.50
N PHE A 95 7.16 3.42 -24.57
CA PHE A 95 7.08 1.97 -24.65
C PHE A 95 6.28 1.53 -25.89
N ASP A 96 5.16 2.16 -26.16
CA ASP A 96 4.33 1.86 -27.35
C ASP A 96 5.09 2.14 -28.64
N LEU A 97 5.86 3.25 -28.70
CA LEU A 97 6.68 3.57 -29.85
C LEU A 97 7.75 2.49 -30.08
N ASP A 98 8.42 2.06 -29.03
CA ASP A 98 9.45 1.03 -29.10
C ASP A 98 8.87 -0.32 -29.54
N TRP A 99 7.69 -0.66 -29.03
CA TRP A 99 6.97 -1.87 -29.42
C TRP A 99 6.59 -1.86 -30.91
N ALA A 100 6.12 -0.72 -31.40
CA ALA A 100 5.78 -0.56 -32.82
C ALA A 100 7.01 -0.77 -33.72
N LYS A 101 8.20 -0.33 -33.28
CA LYS A 101 9.45 -0.56 -34.01
C LYS A 101 9.83 -2.04 -34.06
N VAL A 102 9.60 -2.77 -32.97
CA VAL A 102 9.92 -4.20 -32.90
C VAL A 102 9.03 -5.02 -33.82
N LYS A 103 7.76 -4.62 -33.97
CA LYS A 103 6.80 -5.32 -34.82
C LYS A 103 7.06 -5.15 -36.34
N ARG A 104 7.92 -4.25 -36.71
CA ARG A 104 8.30 -4.01 -38.12
C ARG A 104 9.50 -4.86 -38.46
#